data_b199c84ec0626b4e7d7c9762821a64ab
#
_entry.id   b199c84ec0626b4e7d7c9762821a64ab
#
_cell.length_a   1.000
_cell.length_b   1.000
_cell.length_c   1.000
_cell.angle_alpha   90.00
_cell.angle_beta   90.00
_cell.angle_gamma   90.00
#
_symmetry.space_group_name_H-M   'P 1'
#
loop_
_entity.id
_entity.type
_entity.pdbx_description
1 polymer ?
#
loop_
_entity_poly.entity_id
_entity_poly.type
_entity_poly.pdbx_seq_one_letter_code
_entity_poly.pdbx_strand_id
1 'polypeptide(L)'
;MHIDQKVIDEINSKPFTLASRKGVVGLDGFVDKIVAPVEKRHGLGDQFDAVSTIAEMGAKISAAAGKSANIELFPRFEKLGGNGPIMANAMLALGMEIRYIGALGSPMINPVFEEFASKTKAVSLCEPGITTALEFKDGKLMLGNTLSLENIDFATILEKCGEGEFIDLIAHAD
;
A
#
# COMPACT_ATOMS: atom_id res chain seq x y z
N MET A 1 4.28 18.84 25.08
CA MET A 1 5.65 18.44 24.66
C MET A 1 6.37 19.73 24.28
N HIS A 2 7.33 20.20 25.09
CA HIS A 2 8.14 21.37 24.76
C HIS A 2 9.32 20.89 23.93
N ILE A 3 9.37 21.30 22.68
CA ILE A 3 10.56 21.09 21.84
C ILE A 3 11.55 22.21 22.22
N ASP A 4 12.79 21.81 22.57
CA ASP A 4 13.83 22.76 22.92
C ASP A 4 14.17 23.65 21.70
N GLN A 5 14.12 24.97 21.87
CA GLN A 5 14.43 25.95 20.82
C GLN A 5 15.80 25.69 20.19
N LYS A 6 16.75 25.21 20.96
CA LYS A 6 18.08 24.84 20.50
C LYS A 6 18.07 23.73 19.45
N VAL A 7 17.14 22.75 19.58
CA VAL A 7 16.96 21.68 18.58
C VAL A 7 16.37 22.24 17.29
N ILE A 8 15.42 23.18 17.42
CA ILE A 8 14.81 23.85 16.26
C ILE A 8 15.90 24.67 15.52
N ASP A 9 16.72 25.42 16.25
CA ASP A 9 17.78 26.22 15.68
C ASP A 9 18.87 25.35 15.01
N GLU A 10 19.19 24.20 15.58
CA GLU A 10 20.12 23.23 14.99
C GLU A 10 19.59 22.59 13.69
N ILE A 11 18.29 22.24 13.67
CA ILE A 11 17.63 21.74 12.45
C ILE A 11 17.61 22.80 11.35
N ASN A 12 17.31 24.05 11.70
CA ASN A 12 17.24 25.15 10.74
C ASN A 12 18.64 25.61 10.25
N SER A 13 19.67 25.42 11.04
CA SER A 13 21.05 25.83 10.70
C SER A 13 21.79 24.85 9.77
N LYS A 14 21.32 23.59 9.72
CA LYS A 14 21.83 22.55 8.81
C LYS A 14 20.72 22.18 7.84
N PRO A 15 20.67 22.75 6.63
CA PRO A 15 19.70 22.32 5.63
C PRO A 15 19.91 20.82 5.38
N PHE A 16 19.12 20.00 6.05
CA PHE A 16 19.08 18.56 5.81
C PHE A 16 18.39 18.36 4.46
N THR A 17 19.21 18.23 3.41
CA THR A 17 18.66 17.88 2.11
C THR A 17 18.81 16.38 1.87
N LEU A 18 17.71 15.72 1.58
CA LEU A 18 17.68 14.37 1.05
C LEU A 18 17.79 14.37 -0.48
N ALA A 19 17.78 15.55 -1.10
CA ALA A 19 17.87 15.67 -2.54
C ALA A 19 19.16 14.99 -3.06
N SER A 20 18.98 14.16 -4.07
CA SER A 20 20.03 13.33 -4.70
C SER A 20 20.61 12.19 -3.87
N ARG A 21 20.10 11.94 -2.64
CA ARG A 21 20.41 10.70 -1.94
C ARG A 21 19.71 9.52 -2.63
N LYS A 22 20.37 8.38 -2.66
CA LYS A 22 19.89 7.16 -3.30
C LYS A 22 19.45 6.15 -2.28
N GLY A 23 18.28 5.56 -2.48
CA GLY A 23 17.76 4.52 -1.62
C GLY A 23 17.20 3.33 -2.39
N VAL A 24 17.34 2.15 -1.81
CA VAL A 24 16.65 0.93 -2.26
C VAL A 24 15.58 0.59 -1.24
N VAL A 25 14.34 0.47 -1.68
CA VAL A 25 13.18 0.19 -0.82
C VAL A 25 12.44 -1.02 -1.37
N GLY A 26 11.91 -1.84 -0.50
CA GLY A 26 11.10 -3.03 -0.78
C GLY A 26 10.35 -3.49 0.48
N LEU A 27 9.70 -4.64 0.47
CA LEU A 27 9.55 -5.61 -0.63
C LEU A 27 8.07 -5.80 -0.97
N ASP A 28 7.17 -5.28 -0.09
CA ASP A 28 5.74 -5.47 -0.21
C ASP A 28 5.14 -4.63 -1.36
N GLY A 29 3.87 -4.82 -1.59
CA GLY A 29 3.02 -4.01 -2.43
C GLY A 29 1.60 -4.52 -2.29
N PHE A 30 0.65 -3.63 -2.10
CA PHE A 30 -0.75 -3.97 -1.94
C PHE A 30 -1.63 -3.13 -2.85
N VAL A 31 -2.64 -3.75 -3.43
CA VAL A 31 -3.78 -3.03 -3.99
C VAL A 31 -4.84 -2.91 -2.92
N ASP A 32 -5.06 -1.70 -2.42
CA ASP A 32 -6.12 -1.42 -1.46
C ASP A 32 -7.42 -1.14 -2.22
N LYS A 33 -8.35 -2.09 -2.16
CA LYS A 33 -9.71 -1.99 -2.70
C LYS A 33 -10.62 -1.36 -1.65
N ILE A 34 -10.94 -0.09 -1.82
CA ILE A 34 -11.82 0.63 -0.91
C ILE A 34 -13.26 0.34 -1.27
N VAL A 35 -14.03 -0.19 -0.33
CA VAL A 35 -15.41 -0.61 -0.53
C VAL A 35 -16.33 -0.08 0.57
N ALA A 36 -17.60 0.12 0.23
CA ALA A 36 -18.64 0.44 1.19
C ALA A 36 -19.58 -0.76 1.35
N PRO A 37 -19.74 -1.32 2.55
CA PRO A 37 -20.77 -2.35 2.80
C PRO A 37 -22.17 -1.72 2.66
N VAL A 38 -23.02 -2.35 1.84
CA VAL A 38 -24.37 -1.86 1.58
C VAL A 38 -25.33 -2.32 2.67
N GLU A 39 -26.05 -1.36 3.29
CA GLU A 39 -27.12 -1.64 4.23
C GLU A 39 -28.44 -1.89 3.48
N LYS A 40 -28.78 -0.96 2.57
CA LYS A 40 -30.03 -1.01 1.82
C LYS A 40 -29.88 -0.36 0.45
N ARG A 41 -30.25 -1.09 -0.61
CA ARG A 41 -30.35 -0.57 -1.96
C ARG A 41 -31.62 0.21 -2.19
N HIS A 42 -31.50 1.37 -2.87
CA HIS A 42 -32.60 2.19 -3.34
C HIS A 42 -32.67 2.26 -4.86
N GLY A 43 -31.56 1.97 -5.55
CA GLY A 43 -31.46 2.03 -7.01
C GLY A 43 -30.12 1.48 -7.53
N LEU A 44 -29.77 1.87 -8.76
CA LEU A 44 -28.53 1.47 -9.40
C LEU A 44 -27.34 2.35 -8.93
N GLY A 45 -26.13 1.85 -9.11
CA GLY A 45 -24.91 2.59 -8.81
C GLY A 45 -24.77 2.88 -7.30
N ASP A 46 -24.58 4.14 -6.98
CA ASP A 46 -24.34 4.64 -5.61
C ASP A 46 -25.62 4.97 -4.81
N GLN A 47 -26.79 4.60 -5.35
CA GLN A 47 -28.07 4.82 -4.70
C GLN A 47 -28.34 3.77 -3.62
N PHE A 48 -27.65 3.86 -2.51
CA PHE A 48 -27.77 2.96 -1.36
C PHE A 48 -27.41 3.65 -0.04
N ASP A 49 -27.93 3.13 1.04
CA ASP A 49 -27.46 3.41 2.38
C ASP A 49 -26.30 2.46 2.71
N ALA A 50 -25.17 2.99 3.16
CA ALA A 50 -24.05 2.19 3.63
C ALA A 50 -24.24 1.78 5.10
N VAL A 51 -23.70 0.62 5.47
CA VAL A 51 -23.51 0.26 6.88
C VAL A 51 -22.65 1.33 7.53
N SER A 52 -23.13 1.95 8.60
CA SER A 52 -22.58 3.20 9.10
C SER A 52 -21.38 3.01 10.02
N THR A 53 -21.39 1.95 10.84
CA THR A 53 -20.38 1.71 11.87
C THR A 53 -19.85 0.28 11.85
N ILE A 54 -18.65 0.10 12.41
CA ILE A 54 -18.06 -1.23 12.60
C ILE A 54 -18.95 -2.10 13.50
N ALA A 55 -19.60 -1.49 14.51
CA ALA A 55 -20.50 -2.21 15.40
C ALA A 55 -21.75 -2.74 14.66
N GLU A 56 -22.35 -1.95 13.77
CA GLU A 56 -23.46 -2.38 12.92
C GLU A 56 -23.04 -3.54 11.99
N MET A 57 -21.86 -3.45 11.39
CA MET A 57 -21.30 -4.53 10.57
C MET A 57 -21.09 -5.80 11.40
N GLY A 58 -20.55 -5.68 12.61
CA GLY A 58 -20.38 -6.78 13.56
C GLY A 58 -21.70 -7.45 13.92
N ALA A 59 -22.77 -6.68 14.14
CA ALA A 59 -24.09 -7.21 14.40
C ALA A 59 -24.65 -8.00 13.21
N LYS A 60 -24.46 -7.52 11.98
CA LYS A 60 -24.86 -8.25 10.76
C LYS A 60 -24.12 -9.59 10.61
N ILE A 61 -22.80 -9.59 10.86
CA ILE A 61 -21.99 -10.80 10.81
C ILE A 61 -22.48 -11.80 11.88
N SER A 62 -22.69 -11.33 13.11
CA SER A 62 -23.16 -12.17 14.22
C SER A 62 -24.55 -12.77 13.95
N ALA A 63 -25.45 -11.99 13.34
CA ALA A 63 -26.78 -12.45 12.96
C ALA A 63 -26.77 -13.54 11.85
N ALA A 64 -25.67 -13.71 11.14
CA ALA A 64 -25.47 -14.75 10.14
C ALA A 64 -25.07 -16.11 10.75
N ALA A 65 -24.79 -16.19 12.05
CA ALA A 65 -24.36 -17.43 12.70
C ALA A 65 -25.43 -18.54 12.53
N GLY A 66 -24.96 -19.71 12.09
CA GLY A 66 -25.84 -20.88 11.82
C GLY A 66 -26.63 -20.79 10.51
N LYS A 67 -26.46 -19.75 9.69
CA LYS A 67 -27.14 -19.58 8.41
C LYS A 67 -26.21 -18.82 7.42
N SER A 68 -26.60 -18.76 6.15
CA SER A 68 -25.92 -17.92 5.16
C SER A 68 -26.48 -16.50 5.16
N ALA A 69 -25.61 -15.51 4.98
CA ALA A 69 -25.98 -14.12 4.72
C ALA A 69 -25.12 -13.58 3.57
N ASN A 70 -25.68 -12.66 2.80
CA ASN A 70 -24.96 -11.94 1.77
C ASN A 70 -24.89 -10.45 2.15
N ILE A 71 -23.69 -9.90 2.13
CA ILE A 71 -23.45 -8.46 2.32
C ILE A 71 -22.80 -7.95 1.04
N GLU A 72 -23.51 -7.06 0.35
CA GLU A 72 -22.96 -6.43 -0.85
C GLU A 72 -21.84 -5.45 -0.45
N LEU A 73 -20.72 -5.51 -1.17
CA LEU A 73 -19.63 -4.57 -1.05
C LEU A 73 -19.58 -3.72 -2.33
N PHE A 74 -19.95 -2.45 -2.20
CA PHE A 74 -19.93 -1.51 -3.31
C PHE A 74 -18.50 -0.96 -3.50
N PRO A 75 -17.85 -1.18 -4.67
CA PRO A 75 -16.51 -0.67 -4.92
C PRO A 75 -16.52 0.85 -5.03
N ARG A 76 -15.59 1.51 -4.33
CA ARG A 76 -15.37 2.96 -4.41
C ARG A 76 -14.22 3.29 -5.35
N PHE A 77 -13.04 2.84 -4.99
CA PHE A 77 -11.82 3.01 -5.79
C PHE A 77 -10.75 2.02 -5.33
N GLU A 78 -9.72 1.89 -6.14
CA GLU A 78 -8.49 1.18 -5.79
C GLU A 78 -7.34 2.17 -5.68
N LYS A 79 -6.40 1.90 -4.80
CA LYS A 79 -5.20 2.70 -4.61
C LYS A 79 -3.99 1.84 -4.25
N LEU A 80 -2.82 2.40 -4.47
CA LEU A 80 -1.56 1.87 -3.98
C LEU A 80 -1.58 1.76 -2.46
N GLY A 81 -1.19 0.61 -1.95
CA GLY A 81 -0.99 0.28 -0.53
C GLY A 81 0.34 -0.44 -0.33
N GLY A 82 0.60 -0.80 0.94
CA GLY A 82 1.86 -1.38 1.37
C GLY A 82 2.79 -0.36 2.02
N ASN A 83 3.50 -0.80 3.05
CA ASN A 83 4.41 0.08 3.78
C ASN A 83 5.61 0.52 2.93
N GLY A 84 6.14 -0.39 2.12
CA GLY A 84 7.25 -0.10 1.22
C GLY A 84 6.91 0.98 0.20
N PRO A 85 5.85 0.85 -0.62
CA PRO A 85 5.47 1.88 -1.58
C PRO A 85 5.11 3.22 -0.94
N ILE A 86 4.43 3.21 0.22
CA ILE A 86 4.09 4.45 0.94
C ILE A 86 5.36 5.16 1.43
N MET A 87 6.31 4.42 2.01
CA MET A 87 7.59 4.97 2.44
C MET A 87 8.41 5.51 1.26
N ALA A 88 8.49 4.75 0.17
CA ALA A 88 9.19 5.15 -1.04
C ALA A 88 8.60 6.44 -1.64
N ASN A 89 7.27 6.58 -1.67
CA ASN A 89 6.62 7.82 -2.11
C ASN A 89 6.96 9.02 -1.20
N ALA A 90 7.04 8.81 0.11
CA ALA A 90 7.45 9.86 1.03
C ALA A 90 8.91 10.29 0.79
N MET A 91 9.82 9.34 0.55
CA MET A 91 11.22 9.62 0.24
C MET A 91 11.37 10.32 -1.11
N LEU A 92 10.64 9.92 -2.15
CA LEU A 92 10.58 10.63 -3.43
C LEU A 92 10.12 12.09 -3.26
N ALA A 93 9.11 12.33 -2.42
CA ALA A 93 8.62 13.69 -2.14
C ALA A 93 9.66 14.56 -1.42
N LEU A 94 10.60 13.95 -0.70
CA LEU A 94 11.75 14.62 -0.08
C LEU A 94 12.93 14.80 -1.04
N GLY A 95 12.80 14.41 -2.30
CA GLY A 95 13.80 14.60 -3.35
C GLY A 95 14.84 13.49 -3.47
N MET A 96 14.64 12.35 -2.82
CA MET A 96 15.52 11.19 -2.97
C MET A 96 15.32 10.49 -4.32
N GLU A 97 16.37 9.87 -4.82
CA GLU A 97 16.30 8.90 -5.91
C GLU A 97 16.02 7.50 -5.32
N ILE A 98 14.85 6.95 -5.59
CA ILE A 98 14.46 5.65 -5.05
C ILE A 98 14.41 4.59 -6.14
N ARG A 99 15.03 3.44 -5.86
CA ARG A 99 14.82 2.18 -6.59
C ARG A 99 13.91 1.31 -5.75
N TYR A 100 12.90 0.74 -6.37
CA TYR A 100 11.96 -0.13 -5.67
C TYR A 100 12.05 -1.56 -6.19
N ILE A 101 12.09 -2.53 -5.27
CA ILE A 101 12.07 -3.95 -5.60
C ILE A 101 10.94 -4.56 -4.77
N GLY A 102 9.86 -5.05 -5.39
CA GLY A 102 8.74 -5.60 -4.61
C GLY A 102 7.56 -6.09 -5.44
N ALA A 103 6.47 -6.39 -4.75
CA ALA A 103 5.26 -6.97 -5.31
C ALA A 103 4.37 -5.92 -5.99
N LEU A 104 4.58 -5.66 -7.27
CA LEU A 104 3.87 -4.62 -8.01
C LEU A 104 3.05 -5.17 -9.20
N GLY A 105 3.09 -6.49 -9.46
CA GLY A 105 2.40 -7.17 -10.55
C GLY A 105 3.33 -8.05 -11.38
N SER A 106 2.82 -9.17 -11.88
CA SER A 106 3.56 -10.11 -12.74
C SER A 106 2.60 -10.84 -13.67
N PRO A 107 2.85 -10.93 -15.01
CA PRO A 107 4.07 -10.47 -15.71
C PRO A 107 4.12 -8.95 -15.97
N MET A 108 3.04 -8.23 -15.74
CA MET A 108 2.95 -6.78 -15.94
C MET A 108 2.70 -6.06 -14.61
N ILE A 109 3.21 -4.84 -14.52
CA ILE A 109 2.90 -3.96 -13.38
C ILE A 109 1.39 -3.75 -13.30
N ASN A 110 0.82 -3.90 -12.10
CA ASN A 110 -0.58 -3.60 -11.88
C ASN A 110 -0.83 -2.10 -12.11
N PRO A 111 -1.91 -1.70 -12.80
CA PRO A 111 -2.19 -0.29 -13.14
C PRO A 111 -2.10 0.69 -11.96
N VAL A 112 -2.46 0.24 -10.76
CA VAL A 112 -2.37 1.04 -9.52
C VAL A 112 -0.92 1.50 -9.22
N PHE A 113 0.08 0.75 -9.69
CA PHE A 113 1.50 1.03 -9.45
C PHE A 113 2.24 1.64 -10.65
N GLU A 114 1.62 1.83 -11.81
CA GLU A 114 2.33 2.28 -13.02
C GLU A 114 3.11 3.58 -12.82
N GLU A 115 2.47 4.59 -12.24
CA GLU A 115 3.12 5.88 -11.96
C GLU A 115 4.26 5.72 -10.94
N PHE A 116 4.02 4.97 -9.88
CA PHE A 116 5.01 4.67 -8.84
C PHE A 116 6.21 3.92 -9.41
N ALA A 117 5.97 2.86 -10.17
CA ALA A 117 7.01 2.03 -10.79
C ALA A 117 7.89 2.84 -11.76
N SER A 118 7.28 3.75 -12.52
CA SER A 118 8.01 4.66 -13.41
C SER A 118 8.94 5.59 -12.64
N LYS A 119 8.47 6.18 -11.54
CA LYS A 119 9.27 7.10 -10.71
C LYS A 119 10.42 6.43 -9.97
N THR A 120 10.23 5.16 -9.58
CA THR A 120 11.21 4.40 -8.80
C THR A 120 12.06 3.46 -9.67
N LYS A 121 11.83 3.42 -10.99
CA LYS A 121 12.45 2.42 -11.89
C LYS A 121 12.35 1.02 -11.28
N ALA A 122 11.14 0.63 -10.89
CA ALA A 122 10.90 -0.54 -10.06
C ALA A 122 11.19 -1.86 -10.77
N VAL A 123 11.64 -2.83 -10.00
CA VAL A 123 11.65 -4.26 -10.37
C VAL A 123 10.50 -4.94 -9.64
N SER A 124 9.55 -5.51 -10.40
CA SER A 124 8.46 -6.26 -9.81
C SER A 124 8.81 -7.73 -9.64
N LEU A 125 8.59 -8.25 -8.45
CA LEU A 125 8.90 -9.64 -8.08
C LEU A 125 7.72 -10.58 -8.34
N CYS A 126 6.51 -10.14 -8.00
CA CYS A 126 5.30 -10.96 -8.06
C CYS A 126 4.04 -10.07 -8.06
N GLU A 127 2.87 -10.72 -8.05
CA GLU A 127 1.59 -10.05 -7.82
C GLU A 127 1.54 -9.36 -6.46
N PRO A 128 0.91 -8.18 -6.34
CA PRO A 128 0.73 -7.52 -5.05
C PRO A 128 -0.23 -8.27 -4.15
N GLY A 129 -0.12 -8.06 -2.85
CA GLY A 129 -1.17 -8.40 -1.92
C GLY A 129 -2.44 -7.60 -2.21
N ILE A 130 -3.57 -8.12 -1.79
CA ILE A 130 -4.87 -7.44 -1.95
C ILE A 130 -5.42 -7.13 -0.57
N THR A 131 -5.80 -5.89 -0.33
CA THR A 131 -6.56 -5.49 0.84
C THR A 131 -7.96 -5.05 0.43
N THR A 132 -8.98 -5.70 0.96
CA THR A 132 -10.36 -5.18 0.90
C THR A 132 -10.59 -4.33 2.14
N ALA A 133 -10.67 -3.02 1.97
CA ALA A 133 -10.85 -2.06 3.05
C ALA A 133 -12.30 -1.59 3.11
N LEU A 134 -13.04 -2.04 4.12
CA LEU A 134 -14.39 -1.60 4.42
C LEU A 134 -14.31 -0.29 5.20
N GLU A 135 -14.85 0.79 4.65
CA GLU A 135 -14.86 2.10 5.30
C GLU A 135 -16.18 2.37 6.00
N PHE A 136 -16.11 2.83 7.25
CA PHE A 136 -17.20 3.22 8.11
C PHE A 136 -16.97 4.63 8.66
N LYS A 137 -18.01 5.24 9.26
CA LYS A 137 -17.88 6.57 9.88
C LYS A 137 -16.93 6.58 11.09
N ASP A 138 -16.83 5.45 11.78
CA ASP A 138 -16.06 5.27 13.01
C ASP A 138 -14.73 4.53 12.81
N GLY A 139 -14.39 4.15 11.58
CA GLY A 139 -13.13 3.48 11.33
C GLY A 139 -13.10 2.68 10.03
N LYS A 140 -12.14 1.76 9.96
CA LYS A 140 -11.85 0.96 8.77
C LYS A 140 -11.54 -0.48 9.18
N LEU A 141 -12.12 -1.43 8.46
CA LEU A 141 -11.78 -2.85 8.60
C LEU A 141 -11.02 -3.30 7.36
N MET A 142 -9.80 -3.77 7.53
CA MET A 142 -8.94 -4.20 6.44
C MET A 142 -8.84 -5.73 6.41
N LEU A 143 -9.30 -6.32 5.31
CA LEU A 143 -9.28 -7.76 5.06
C LEU A 143 -8.19 -8.04 4.02
N GLY A 144 -7.05 -8.56 4.50
CA GLY A 144 -5.87 -8.78 3.67
C GLY A 144 -5.80 -10.19 3.08
N ASN A 145 -5.36 -10.28 1.83
CA ASN A 145 -4.88 -11.51 1.20
C ASN A 145 -3.40 -11.29 0.83
N THR A 146 -2.52 -12.01 1.51
CA THR A 146 -1.06 -11.87 1.40
C THR A 146 -0.39 -13.05 0.72
N LEU A 147 -1.16 -14.00 0.18
CA LEU A 147 -0.62 -15.25 -0.37
C LEU A 147 0.44 -15.02 -1.46
N SER A 148 0.26 -14.00 -2.30
CA SER A 148 1.22 -13.66 -3.34
C SER A 148 2.58 -13.23 -2.82
N LEU A 149 2.63 -12.68 -1.59
CA LEU A 149 3.88 -12.20 -0.98
C LEU A 149 4.76 -13.34 -0.44
N GLU A 150 4.22 -14.55 -0.29
CA GLU A 150 4.98 -15.74 0.11
C GLU A 150 6.03 -16.14 -0.93
N ASN A 151 5.89 -15.65 -2.17
CA ASN A 151 6.86 -15.87 -3.24
C ASN A 151 8.05 -14.89 -3.22
N ILE A 152 8.10 -13.98 -2.25
CA ILE A 152 9.21 -13.03 -2.11
C ILE A 152 10.31 -13.67 -1.28
N ASP A 153 11.31 -14.21 -1.97
CA ASP A 153 12.53 -14.73 -1.38
C ASP A 153 13.76 -14.19 -2.11
N PHE A 154 14.94 -14.50 -1.59
CA PHE A 154 16.19 -14.01 -2.17
C PHE A 154 16.45 -14.58 -3.58
N ALA A 155 16.02 -15.81 -3.84
CA ALA A 155 16.17 -16.42 -5.16
C ALA A 155 15.31 -15.66 -6.21
N THR A 156 14.07 -15.35 -5.87
CA THR A 156 13.18 -14.55 -6.73
C THR A 156 13.74 -13.14 -6.98
N ILE A 157 14.32 -12.52 -5.97
CA ILE A 157 14.97 -11.19 -6.14
C ILE A 157 16.10 -11.30 -7.15
N LEU A 158 17.00 -12.28 -7.03
CA LEU A 158 18.11 -12.47 -7.95
C LEU A 158 17.64 -12.82 -9.37
N GLU A 159 16.60 -13.65 -9.49
CA GLU A 159 16.01 -14.02 -10.79
C GLU A 159 15.43 -12.79 -11.52
N LYS A 160 14.68 -11.94 -10.82
CA LYS A 160 13.98 -10.79 -11.43
C LYS A 160 14.87 -9.57 -11.60
N CYS A 161 15.78 -9.34 -10.68
CA CYS A 161 16.68 -8.19 -10.67
C CYS A 161 17.98 -8.45 -11.44
N GLY A 162 18.46 -9.71 -11.39
CA GLY A 162 19.82 -10.08 -11.78
C GLY A 162 20.82 -9.81 -10.64
N GLU A 163 21.72 -10.77 -10.37
CA GLU A 163 22.66 -10.69 -9.25
C GLU A 163 23.54 -9.44 -9.31
N GLY A 164 24.10 -9.14 -10.48
CA GLY A 164 24.97 -7.97 -10.68
C GLY A 164 24.22 -6.65 -10.46
N GLU A 165 23.04 -6.49 -11.02
CA GLU A 165 22.23 -5.29 -10.84
C GLU A 165 21.81 -5.14 -9.37
N PHE A 166 21.42 -6.22 -8.70
CA PHE A 166 21.05 -6.18 -7.28
C PHE A 166 22.23 -5.73 -6.40
N ILE A 167 23.44 -6.28 -6.62
CA ILE A 167 24.65 -5.89 -5.89
C ILE A 167 24.96 -4.41 -6.12
N ASP A 168 24.90 -3.95 -7.38
CA ASP A 168 25.16 -2.55 -7.74
C ASP A 168 24.15 -1.59 -7.09
N LEU A 169 22.87 -1.95 -7.04
CA LEU A 169 21.83 -1.15 -6.38
C LEU A 169 22.13 -0.96 -4.89
N ILE A 170 22.47 -2.05 -4.19
CA ILE A 170 22.79 -1.99 -2.74
C ILE A 170 24.10 -1.26 -2.49
N ALA A 171 25.14 -1.49 -3.31
CA ALA A 171 26.45 -0.86 -3.12
C ALA A 171 26.43 0.66 -3.34
N HIS A 172 25.48 1.17 -4.12
CA HIS A 172 25.35 2.60 -4.45
C HIS A 172 24.18 3.29 -3.71
N ALA A 173 23.55 2.62 -2.76
CA ALA A 173 22.59 3.23 -1.83
C ALA A 173 23.35 4.00 -0.73
N ASP A 174 22.75 5.16 -0.29
CA ASP A 174 23.29 6.01 0.79
C ASP A 174 22.92 5.49 2.20
#